data_cb03136c5d113c1bf26b3382f834458b
#
_entry.id   cb03136c5d113c1bf26b3382f834458b
#
_cell.length_a   1.000
_cell.length_b   1.000
_cell.length_c   1.000
_cell.angle_alpha   90.00
_cell.angle_beta   90.00
_cell.angle_gamma   90.00
#
_symmetry.space_group_name_H-M   'P 1'
#
loop_
_entity.id
_entity.type
_entity.pdbx_description
1 polymer ?
#
loop_
_entity_poly.entity_id
_entity_poly.type
_entity_poly.pdbx_seq_one_letter_code
_entity_poly.pdbx_strand_id
1 'polypeptide(L)'
;MERDYLQFDLQKPPLPFVGNKLRWWRTLRPMIEALPRGARVFDAFTGCFAVSKLLQRWGRDLRIVANDCGRYYRRRLADVADTNRVITEMLAAGAHNGLRHHYERYSPEIEKKLIQICATGRDQISCRINLYCGNGSTVRARFRLVPYDEDACAHWIDGLECADVCLDASMATHYARFDLVVLDPPYRRTPASWGQGEYIGRAQCMAARAFCAEMMRVARGSVWLFDEPDSDLVAQAREIGAVVHDRPGTRNRQEAHEVMCEIRRIPNAYADFPLFAWARQKGLAI
;
A
#
# COMPACT_ATOMS: atom_id res chain seq x y z
N MET A 1 -11.97 6.89 -15.82
CA MET A 1 -11.21 6.02 -14.90
C MET A 1 -12.09 5.32 -13.86
N GLU A 2 -13.14 5.96 -13.33
CA GLU A 2 -14.05 5.31 -12.36
C GLU A 2 -14.87 4.14 -12.93
N ARG A 3 -15.28 4.20 -14.20
CA ARG A 3 -16.05 3.14 -14.86
C ARG A 3 -15.29 1.81 -15.01
N ASP A 4 -13.97 1.84 -15.14
CA ASP A 4 -13.14 0.62 -15.28
C ASP A 4 -13.10 -0.25 -14.03
N TYR A 5 -13.22 0.34 -12.84
CA TYR A 5 -13.22 -0.43 -11.58
C TYR A 5 -14.53 -1.19 -11.37
N LEU A 6 -15.64 -0.59 -11.75
CA LEU A 6 -16.98 -1.21 -11.64
C LEU A 6 -17.13 -2.41 -12.59
N GLN A 7 -16.52 -2.34 -13.78
CA GLN A 7 -16.59 -3.43 -14.76
C GLN A 7 -15.88 -4.71 -14.30
N PHE A 8 -14.87 -4.58 -13.42
CA PHE A 8 -14.11 -5.71 -12.88
C PHE A 8 -14.41 -6.00 -11.42
N ASP A 9 -15.42 -5.36 -10.85
CA ASP A 9 -15.83 -5.53 -9.44
C ASP A 9 -14.64 -5.42 -8.47
N LEU A 10 -13.76 -4.43 -8.71
CA LEU A 10 -12.63 -4.15 -7.86
C LEU A 10 -13.09 -3.33 -6.66
N GLN A 11 -13.08 -3.95 -5.51
CA GLN A 11 -13.36 -3.24 -4.26
C GLN A 11 -12.28 -2.20 -4.00
N LYS A 12 -12.70 -0.95 -3.82
CA LYS A 12 -11.80 0.13 -3.37
C LYS A 12 -11.56 0.01 -1.87
N PRO A 13 -10.36 0.38 -1.37
CA PRO A 13 -10.17 0.53 0.06
C PRO A 13 -11.25 1.43 0.65
N PRO A 14 -11.92 1.01 1.73
CA PRO A 14 -13.06 1.75 2.28
C PRO A 14 -12.64 3.11 2.85
N LEU A 15 -11.39 3.22 3.31
CA LEU A 15 -10.81 4.47 3.79
C LEU A 15 -9.82 5.05 2.77
N PRO A 16 -9.70 6.38 2.70
CA PRO A 16 -8.72 7.04 1.84
C PRO A 16 -7.30 6.59 2.18
N PHE A 17 -6.52 6.28 1.16
CA PHE A 17 -5.11 5.94 1.31
C PHE A 17 -4.33 6.45 0.10
N VAL A 18 -3.24 7.15 0.37
CA VAL A 18 -2.35 7.67 -0.66
C VAL A 18 -1.42 6.55 -1.11
N GLY A 19 -1.23 6.42 -2.43
CA GLY A 19 -0.33 5.40 -2.96
C GLY A 19 -0.98 4.01 -3.11
N ASN A 20 -2.33 3.89 -3.04
CA ASN A 20 -2.94 2.57 -3.25
C ASN A 20 -2.60 2.02 -4.64
N LYS A 21 -2.36 0.71 -4.70
CA LYS A 21 -1.89 -0.01 -5.90
C LYS A 21 -3.01 -0.54 -6.79
N LEU A 22 -4.28 -0.21 -6.55
CA LEU A 22 -5.38 -0.66 -7.41
C LEU A 22 -5.19 -0.25 -8.88
N ARG A 23 -4.51 0.87 -9.13
CA ARG A 23 -4.23 1.33 -10.50
C ARG A 23 -3.33 0.38 -11.29
N TRP A 24 -2.62 -0.50 -10.61
CA TRP A 24 -1.77 -1.51 -11.21
C TRP A 24 -2.51 -2.79 -11.61
N TRP A 25 -3.82 -2.89 -11.36
CA TRP A 25 -4.60 -4.11 -11.55
C TRP A 25 -4.42 -4.75 -12.95
N ARG A 26 -4.31 -3.95 -14.02
CA ARG A 26 -4.12 -4.49 -15.39
C ARG A 26 -2.77 -5.20 -15.56
N THR A 27 -1.73 -4.68 -14.94
CA THR A 27 -0.40 -5.30 -14.93
C THR A 27 -0.36 -6.49 -13.97
N LEU A 28 -0.94 -6.34 -12.78
CA LEU A 28 -0.87 -7.36 -11.74
C LEU A 28 -1.74 -8.58 -12.02
N ARG A 29 -2.91 -8.42 -12.64
CA ARG A 29 -3.83 -9.53 -12.87
C ARG A 29 -3.20 -10.72 -13.57
N PRO A 30 -2.59 -10.60 -14.78
CA PRO A 30 -1.98 -11.75 -15.46
C PRO A 30 -0.83 -12.35 -14.65
N MET A 31 -0.10 -11.53 -13.89
CA MET A 31 0.99 -12.00 -13.03
C MET A 31 0.46 -12.80 -11.83
N ILE A 32 -0.66 -12.36 -11.23
CA ILE A 32 -1.32 -13.06 -10.12
C ILE A 32 -1.91 -14.40 -10.60
N GLU A 33 -2.60 -14.38 -11.75
CA GLU A 33 -3.19 -15.58 -12.34
C GLU A 33 -2.15 -16.64 -12.74
N ALA A 34 -0.90 -16.20 -13.00
CA ALA A 34 0.24 -17.08 -13.30
C ALA A 34 0.91 -17.68 -12.06
N LEU A 35 0.61 -17.20 -10.85
CA LEU A 35 1.18 -17.75 -9.62
C LEU A 35 0.73 -19.21 -9.42
N PRO A 36 1.60 -20.08 -8.89
CA PRO A 36 1.24 -21.44 -8.54
C PRO A 36 0.06 -21.49 -7.54
N ARG A 37 -0.80 -22.49 -7.69
CA ARG A 37 -1.85 -22.72 -6.72
C ARG A 37 -1.25 -22.97 -5.34
N GLY A 38 -1.80 -22.34 -4.30
CA GLY A 38 -1.33 -22.50 -2.93
C GLY A 38 -0.01 -21.77 -2.65
N ALA A 39 0.49 -20.92 -3.57
CA ALA A 39 1.70 -20.17 -3.36
C ALA A 39 1.61 -19.29 -2.10
N ARG A 40 2.74 -19.19 -1.41
CA ARG A 40 2.91 -18.35 -0.21
C ARG A 40 3.35 -16.96 -0.62
N VAL A 41 2.58 -15.96 -0.24
CA VAL A 41 2.84 -14.55 -0.58
C VAL A 41 3.07 -13.75 0.69
N PHE A 42 4.12 -12.95 0.70
CA PHE A 42 4.37 -11.96 1.74
C PHE A 42 4.21 -10.55 1.16
N ASP A 43 3.14 -9.85 1.55
CA ASP A 43 2.96 -8.43 1.26
C ASP A 43 3.57 -7.62 2.40
N ALA A 44 4.82 -7.19 2.21
CA ALA A 44 5.66 -6.64 3.27
C ALA A 44 5.21 -5.25 3.76
N PHE A 45 4.52 -4.49 2.90
CA PHE A 45 4.09 -3.12 3.17
C PHE A 45 2.69 -2.88 2.62
N THR A 46 1.71 -3.56 3.20
CA THR A 46 0.34 -3.62 2.65
C THR A 46 -0.35 -2.28 2.48
N GLY A 47 0.06 -1.25 3.24
CA GLY A 47 -0.63 0.04 3.25
C GLY A 47 -2.12 -0.14 3.50
N CYS A 48 -2.96 0.07 2.47
CA CYS A 48 -4.40 -0.15 2.55
C CYS A 48 -4.84 -1.56 2.11
N PHE A 49 -3.95 -2.54 2.06
CA PHE A 49 -4.20 -3.91 1.63
C PHE A 49 -4.64 -4.08 0.17
N ALA A 50 -4.44 -3.08 -0.66
CA ALA A 50 -4.91 -3.12 -2.05
C ALA A 50 -4.31 -4.27 -2.85
N VAL A 51 -2.99 -4.51 -2.77
CA VAL A 51 -2.33 -5.63 -3.46
C VAL A 51 -2.78 -6.95 -2.88
N SER A 52 -2.82 -7.09 -1.54
CA SER A 52 -3.31 -8.29 -0.86
C SER A 52 -4.74 -8.66 -1.30
N LYS A 53 -5.64 -7.67 -1.49
CA LYS A 53 -7.00 -7.91 -2.00
C LYS A 53 -7.01 -8.34 -3.46
N LEU A 54 -6.15 -7.82 -4.32
CA LEU A 54 -6.01 -8.28 -5.70
C LEU A 54 -5.48 -9.71 -5.76
N LEU A 55 -4.48 -10.05 -4.91
CA LEU A 55 -3.95 -11.40 -4.75
C LEU A 55 -5.03 -12.38 -4.27
N GLN A 56 -5.83 -12.00 -3.27
CA GLN A 56 -6.93 -12.81 -2.76
C GLN A 56 -7.99 -13.06 -3.84
N ARG A 57 -8.28 -12.06 -4.68
CA ARG A 57 -9.32 -12.15 -5.72
C ARG A 57 -8.92 -13.03 -6.90
N TRP A 58 -7.70 -12.89 -7.40
CA TRP A 58 -7.28 -13.54 -8.65
C TRP A 58 -6.33 -14.70 -8.45
N GLY A 59 -5.75 -14.82 -7.27
CA GLY A 59 -4.87 -15.92 -6.95
C GLY A 59 -5.66 -17.22 -6.69
N ARG A 60 -5.00 -18.35 -6.96
CA ARG A 60 -5.58 -19.69 -6.74
C ARG A 60 -5.14 -20.24 -5.40
N ASP A 61 -5.98 -20.09 -4.37
CA ASP A 61 -5.75 -20.58 -3.00
C ASP A 61 -4.43 -20.06 -2.39
N LEU A 62 -4.07 -18.79 -2.67
CA LEU A 62 -2.84 -18.20 -2.15
C LEU A 62 -2.88 -18.08 -0.62
N ARG A 63 -1.73 -18.32 0.02
CA ARG A 63 -1.52 -18.05 1.45
C ARG A 63 -0.83 -16.71 1.60
N ILE A 64 -1.60 -15.69 1.96
CA ILE A 64 -1.15 -14.30 1.96
C ILE A 64 -0.91 -13.85 3.39
N VAL A 65 0.34 -13.49 3.71
CA VAL A 65 0.70 -12.79 4.95
C VAL A 65 0.86 -11.31 4.60
N ALA A 66 -0.01 -10.49 5.16
CA ALA A 66 -0.11 -9.07 4.91
C ALA A 66 0.46 -8.29 6.11
N ASN A 67 1.59 -7.58 5.93
CA ASN A 67 2.27 -6.89 7.02
C ASN A 67 1.93 -5.40 7.06
N ASP A 68 1.27 -4.96 8.15
CA ASP A 68 0.91 -3.58 8.45
C ASP A 68 1.63 -3.13 9.74
N CYS A 69 2.86 -2.68 9.58
CA CYS A 69 3.73 -2.23 10.68
C CYS A 69 3.02 -1.19 11.56
N GLY A 70 2.99 -1.45 12.87
CA GLY A 70 2.30 -0.60 13.83
C GLY A 70 0.78 -0.60 13.70
N ARG A 71 0.22 -1.48 12.87
CA ARG A 71 -1.24 -1.59 12.63
C ARG A 71 -1.85 -0.31 12.08
N TYR A 72 -1.11 0.40 11.25
CA TYR A 72 -1.49 1.72 10.76
C TYR A 72 -2.89 1.77 10.15
N TYR A 73 -3.15 0.94 9.13
CA TYR A 73 -4.44 0.96 8.46
C TYR A 73 -5.53 0.24 9.27
N ARG A 74 -5.15 -0.83 9.98
CA ARG A 74 -6.07 -1.60 10.84
C ARG A 74 -6.63 -0.76 11.98
N ARG A 75 -5.81 0.11 12.60
CA ARG A 75 -6.31 1.09 13.60
C ARG A 75 -7.35 2.02 12.98
N ARG A 76 -7.08 2.53 11.79
CA ARG A 76 -8.01 3.42 11.10
C ARG A 76 -9.35 2.72 10.78
N LEU A 77 -9.30 1.45 10.37
CA LEU A 77 -10.51 0.64 10.15
C LEU A 77 -11.30 0.43 11.45
N ALA A 78 -10.61 0.13 12.54
CA ALA A 78 -11.23 -0.08 13.85
C ALA A 78 -11.88 1.19 14.45
N ASP A 79 -11.39 2.38 14.07
CA ASP A 79 -11.88 3.66 14.60
C ASP A 79 -12.92 4.33 13.70
N VAL A 80 -13.50 3.61 12.74
CA VAL A 80 -14.45 4.18 11.78
C VAL A 80 -15.74 4.64 12.46
N ALA A 81 -16.29 3.86 13.39
CA ALA A 81 -17.50 4.25 14.14
C ALA A 81 -17.29 5.56 14.91
N ASP A 82 -16.12 5.71 15.56
CA ASP A 82 -15.78 6.95 16.27
C ASP A 82 -15.55 8.12 15.29
N THR A 83 -14.92 7.86 14.14
CA THR A 83 -14.78 8.84 13.06
C THR A 83 -16.15 9.31 12.56
N ASN A 84 -17.11 8.40 12.36
CA ASN A 84 -18.47 8.72 11.93
C ASN A 84 -19.22 9.57 12.97
N ARG A 85 -19.04 9.26 14.26
CA ARG A 85 -19.57 10.11 15.36
C ARG A 85 -19.00 11.53 15.26
N VAL A 86 -17.68 11.68 15.11
CA VAL A 86 -17.03 13.00 14.95
C VAL A 86 -17.54 13.74 13.71
N ILE A 87 -17.74 13.05 12.59
CA ILE A 87 -18.34 13.64 11.37
C ILE A 87 -19.72 14.19 11.69
N THR A 88 -20.57 13.42 12.38
CA THR A 88 -21.93 13.84 12.74
C THR A 88 -21.92 15.09 13.63
N GLU A 89 -21.04 15.12 14.63
CA GLU A 89 -20.89 16.29 15.52
C GLU A 89 -20.38 17.52 14.76
N MET A 90 -19.42 17.33 13.81
CA MET A 90 -18.92 18.41 12.95
C MET A 90 -20.03 19.00 12.07
N LEU A 91 -20.85 18.15 11.45
CA LEU A 91 -21.98 18.59 10.63
C LEU A 91 -23.01 19.35 11.46
N ALA A 92 -23.32 18.87 12.68
CA ALA A 92 -24.19 19.55 13.61
C ALA A 92 -23.63 20.91 14.09
N ALA A 93 -22.29 21.04 14.13
CA ALA A 93 -21.63 22.31 14.48
C ALA A 93 -21.55 23.31 13.31
N GLY A 94 -22.13 22.99 12.14
CA GLY A 94 -22.16 23.85 10.97
C GLY A 94 -21.05 23.62 9.95
N ALA A 95 -20.26 22.55 10.10
CA ALA A 95 -19.35 22.14 9.04
C ALA A 95 -20.14 21.56 7.85
N HIS A 96 -19.61 21.67 6.66
CA HIS A 96 -20.24 21.15 5.46
C HIS A 96 -19.25 20.48 4.51
N ASN A 97 -19.72 19.51 3.74
CA ASN A 97 -18.97 18.95 2.63
C ASN A 97 -18.91 19.94 1.48
N GLY A 98 -17.74 20.10 0.89
CA GLY A 98 -17.67 20.73 -0.41
C GLY A 98 -17.28 22.19 -0.37
N LEU A 99 -16.24 22.52 0.38
CA LEU A 99 -15.42 23.66 -0.03
C LEU A 99 -14.93 23.37 -1.45
N ARG A 100 -15.79 23.65 -2.45
CA ARG A 100 -15.53 23.39 -3.88
C ARG A 100 -14.34 24.19 -4.40
N HIS A 101 -14.00 25.26 -3.71
CA HIS A 101 -12.95 26.18 -4.09
C HIS A 101 -11.82 26.18 -3.05
N HIS A 102 -10.58 26.17 -3.53
CA HIS A 102 -9.34 26.18 -2.74
C HIS A 102 -9.21 27.38 -1.78
N TYR A 103 -10.14 28.33 -1.81
CA TYR A 103 -10.11 29.60 -1.10
C TYR A 103 -11.16 29.72 0.01
N GLU A 104 -12.13 28.81 0.05
CA GLU A 104 -13.15 28.81 1.10
C GLU A 104 -12.55 28.26 2.40
N ARG A 105 -12.70 29.00 3.46
CA ARG A 105 -12.27 28.61 4.81
C ARG A 105 -13.49 28.63 5.72
N TYR A 106 -13.47 27.76 6.72
CA TYR A 106 -14.37 27.91 7.84
C TYR A 106 -14.09 29.21 8.58
N SER A 107 -15.11 29.77 9.25
CA SER A 107 -14.84 30.86 10.19
C SER A 107 -13.92 30.36 11.30
N PRO A 108 -13.11 31.25 11.92
CA PRO A 108 -12.20 30.86 13.01
C PRO A 108 -12.93 30.12 14.15
N GLU A 109 -14.20 30.48 14.42
CA GLU A 109 -15.03 29.84 15.45
C GLU A 109 -15.36 28.39 15.09
N ILE A 110 -15.75 28.14 13.82
CA ILE A 110 -16.04 26.79 13.32
C ILE A 110 -14.74 25.97 13.30
N GLU A 111 -13.66 26.53 12.80
CA GLU A 111 -12.36 25.84 12.77
C GLU A 111 -11.92 25.42 14.16
N LYS A 112 -12.03 26.31 15.16
CA LYS A 112 -11.74 25.99 16.56
C LYS A 112 -12.62 24.86 17.09
N LYS A 113 -13.93 24.89 16.81
CA LYS A 113 -14.84 23.80 17.19
C LYS A 113 -14.46 22.47 16.52
N LEU A 114 -14.14 22.48 15.22
CA LEU A 114 -13.76 21.28 14.50
C LEU A 114 -12.49 20.64 15.09
N ILE A 115 -11.49 21.47 15.45
CA ILE A 115 -10.28 20.99 16.12
C ILE A 115 -10.62 20.36 17.46
N GLN A 116 -11.50 21.00 18.26
CA GLN A 116 -11.95 20.46 19.54
C GLN A 116 -12.69 19.12 19.39
N ILE A 117 -13.59 19.02 18.41
CA ILE A 117 -14.35 17.80 18.12
C ILE A 117 -13.41 16.68 17.68
N CYS A 118 -12.44 16.96 16.79
CA CYS A 118 -11.42 15.98 16.39
C CYS A 118 -10.61 15.46 17.59
N ALA A 119 -10.33 16.34 18.57
CA ALA A 119 -9.60 15.96 19.78
C ALA A 119 -10.38 15.03 20.72
N THR A 120 -11.69 14.86 20.51
CA THR A 120 -12.53 13.92 21.30
C THR A 120 -12.53 12.51 20.69
N GLY A 121 -11.95 12.30 19.53
CA GLY A 121 -11.85 10.98 18.90
C GLY A 121 -11.04 10.01 19.76
N ARG A 122 -11.45 8.74 19.79
CA ARG A 122 -10.81 7.66 20.58
C ARG A 122 -9.35 7.47 20.20
N ASP A 123 -9.05 7.45 18.90
CA ASP A 123 -7.70 7.59 18.35
C ASP A 123 -7.68 8.88 17.51
N GLN A 124 -7.19 9.97 18.13
CA GLN A 124 -7.16 11.29 17.48
C GLN A 124 -6.40 11.29 16.16
N ILE A 125 -5.37 10.46 16.04
CA ILE A 125 -4.55 10.37 14.83
C ILE A 125 -5.34 9.69 13.73
N SER A 126 -5.93 8.53 13.98
CA SER A 126 -6.79 7.81 13.03
C SER A 126 -7.98 8.65 12.58
N CYS A 127 -8.68 9.27 13.52
CA CYS A 127 -9.81 10.14 13.25
C CYS A 127 -9.40 11.32 12.35
N ARG A 128 -8.32 12.01 12.69
CA ARG A 128 -7.81 13.14 11.91
C ARG A 128 -7.46 12.72 10.48
N ILE A 129 -6.75 11.58 10.30
CA ILE A 129 -6.37 11.08 8.98
C ILE A 129 -7.59 10.65 8.17
N ASN A 130 -8.58 10.00 8.79
CA ASN A 130 -9.81 9.60 8.11
C ASN A 130 -10.63 10.81 7.62
N LEU A 131 -10.58 11.91 8.35
CA LEU A 131 -11.28 13.15 7.97
C LEU A 131 -10.56 13.94 6.88
N TYR A 132 -9.23 13.78 6.74
CA TYR A 132 -8.48 14.51 5.73
C TYR A 132 -8.70 13.94 4.34
N CYS A 133 -9.21 14.77 3.44
CA CYS A 133 -9.22 14.51 2.01
C CYS A 133 -8.23 15.43 1.30
N GLY A 134 -7.16 14.91 0.79
CA GLY A 134 -6.29 15.64 -0.12
C GLY A 134 -4.81 15.39 0.08
N ASN A 135 -4.03 15.73 -0.94
CA ASN A 135 -2.58 15.71 -0.91
C ASN A 135 -2.10 16.74 0.13
N GLY A 136 -1.46 16.26 1.19
CA GLY A 136 -1.10 16.99 2.39
C GLY A 136 -0.04 18.09 2.24
N SER A 137 0.15 18.68 1.07
CA SER A 137 1.13 19.75 0.88
C SER A 137 0.65 21.16 1.19
N THR A 138 -0.63 21.34 1.49
CA THR A 138 -1.16 22.63 1.88
C THR A 138 -2.05 22.51 3.11
N VAL A 139 -1.76 23.30 4.11
CA VAL A 139 -2.39 23.51 5.43
C VAL A 139 -3.89 23.89 5.35
N ARG A 140 -4.55 23.61 4.25
CA ARG A 140 -5.98 23.90 4.07
C ARG A 140 -6.72 22.59 4.22
N ALA A 141 -7.10 22.32 5.45
CA ALA A 141 -7.88 21.16 5.84
C ALA A 141 -9.14 21.05 4.97
N ARG A 142 -9.15 20.09 4.06
CA ARG A 142 -10.37 19.64 3.40
C ARG A 142 -10.86 18.44 4.18
N PHE A 143 -11.86 18.65 4.98
CA PHE A 143 -12.52 17.55 5.67
C PHE A 143 -13.44 16.80 4.71
N ARG A 144 -13.37 15.50 4.73
CA ARG A 144 -14.38 14.64 4.15
C ARG A 144 -15.40 14.32 5.23
N LEU A 145 -16.52 15.05 5.22
CA LEU A 145 -17.59 14.88 6.18
C LEU A 145 -18.72 13.98 5.62
N VAL A 146 -18.31 12.86 5.04
CA VAL A 146 -19.24 11.82 4.59
C VAL A 146 -18.96 10.59 5.44
N PRO A 147 -19.97 10.07 6.16
CA PRO A 147 -19.79 8.84 6.93
C PRO A 147 -19.27 7.71 6.08
N TYR A 148 -18.42 6.89 6.67
CA TYR A 148 -17.90 5.68 6.06
C TYR A 148 -18.84 4.52 6.29
N ASP A 149 -18.81 3.56 5.39
CA ASP A 149 -19.49 2.29 5.54
C ASP A 149 -18.72 1.44 6.58
N GLU A 150 -19.31 1.26 7.75
CA GLU A 150 -18.70 0.54 8.88
C GLU A 150 -18.55 -0.94 8.58
N ASP A 151 -19.52 -1.56 7.89
CA ASP A 151 -19.47 -2.96 7.51
C ASP A 151 -18.36 -3.21 6.48
N ALA A 152 -18.27 -2.36 5.46
CA ALA A 152 -17.17 -2.44 4.48
C ALA A 152 -15.79 -2.29 5.14
N CYS A 153 -15.68 -1.44 6.17
CA CYS A 153 -14.44 -1.28 6.94
C CYS A 153 -14.13 -2.51 7.80
N ALA A 154 -15.13 -3.06 8.51
CA ALA A 154 -14.97 -4.20 9.40
C ALA A 154 -14.51 -5.46 8.64
N HIS A 155 -15.04 -5.67 7.42
CA HIS A 155 -14.78 -6.85 6.61
C HIS A 155 -13.67 -6.68 5.57
N TRP A 156 -13.01 -5.51 5.51
CA TRP A 156 -12.03 -5.22 4.47
C TRP A 156 -10.86 -6.19 4.42
N ILE A 157 -10.38 -6.63 5.57
CA ILE A 157 -9.20 -7.50 5.70
C ILE A 157 -9.54 -8.97 5.95
N ASP A 158 -10.81 -9.35 5.84
CA ASP A 158 -11.25 -10.72 6.05
C ASP A 158 -10.52 -11.69 5.12
N GLY A 159 -10.14 -12.84 5.68
CA GLY A 159 -9.42 -13.90 4.97
C GLY A 159 -7.93 -13.60 4.71
N LEU A 160 -7.37 -12.53 5.28
CA LEU A 160 -5.94 -12.24 5.24
C LEU A 160 -5.28 -12.58 6.59
N GLU A 161 -4.12 -13.22 6.54
CA GLU A 161 -3.24 -13.33 7.71
C GLU A 161 -2.49 -12.01 7.88
N CYS A 162 -2.72 -11.30 9.00
CA CYS A 162 -2.15 -9.99 9.25
C CYS A 162 -0.97 -10.06 10.23
N ALA A 163 0.18 -9.52 9.83
CA ALA A 163 1.33 -9.26 10.68
C ALA A 163 1.46 -7.76 11.02
N ASP A 164 2.25 -7.41 12.04
CA ASP A 164 2.49 -6.03 12.47
C ASP A 164 3.97 -5.77 12.81
N VAL A 165 4.83 -6.33 12.00
CA VAL A 165 6.28 -6.33 12.22
C VAL A 165 6.93 -5.13 11.53
N CYS A 166 7.74 -4.37 12.27
CA CYS A 166 8.62 -3.36 11.69
C CYS A 166 9.86 -4.06 11.10
N LEU A 167 9.92 -4.07 9.77
CA LEU A 167 10.92 -4.82 9.01
C LEU A 167 12.25 -4.06 8.94
N ASP A 168 13.35 -4.81 9.08
CA ASP A 168 14.71 -4.36 8.83
C ASP A 168 15.51 -5.42 8.05
N ALA A 169 16.73 -5.09 7.61
CA ALA A 169 17.55 -5.96 6.77
C ALA A 169 17.83 -7.35 7.39
N SER A 170 17.96 -7.44 8.73
CA SER A 170 18.27 -8.70 9.43
C SER A 170 17.14 -9.73 9.30
N MET A 171 15.92 -9.26 9.05
CA MET A 171 14.73 -10.10 8.93
C MET A 171 14.53 -10.67 7.53
N ALA A 172 15.23 -10.19 6.51
CA ALA A 172 15.02 -10.58 5.12
C ALA A 172 15.15 -12.10 4.89
N THR A 173 16.11 -12.75 5.54
CA THR A 173 16.30 -14.20 5.44
C THR A 173 15.13 -15.01 5.98
N HIS A 174 14.41 -14.49 6.98
CA HIS A 174 13.21 -15.13 7.53
C HIS A 174 12.10 -15.21 6.49
N TYR A 175 11.92 -14.15 5.72
CA TYR A 175 10.89 -14.04 4.67
C TYR A 175 11.36 -14.51 3.29
N ALA A 176 12.63 -14.88 3.12
CA ALA A 176 13.20 -15.30 1.84
C ALA A 176 12.56 -16.56 1.22
N ARG A 177 11.80 -17.33 2.00
CA ARG A 177 11.16 -18.60 1.59
C ARG A 177 9.78 -18.47 0.98
N PHE A 178 9.23 -17.24 0.89
CA PHE A 178 7.96 -17.01 0.22
C PHE A 178 8.14 -17.15 -1.31
N ASP A 179 7.08 -17.64 -1.98
CA ASP A 179 7.08 -17.81 -3.44
C ASP A 179 6.97 -16.46 -4.15
N LEU A 180 6.33 -15.49 -3.49
CA LEU A 180 6.28 -14.10 -3.90
C LEU A 180 6.44 -13.19 -2.69
N VAL A 181 7.28 -12.15 -2.82
CA VAL A 181 7.38 -11.04 -1.87
C VAL A 181 6.99 -9.75 -2.58
N VAL A 182 6.03 -9.03 -2.02
CA VAL A 182 5.61 -7.70 -2.50
C VAL A 182 6.25 -6.64 -1.61
N LEU A 183 6.97 -5.72 -2.23
CA LEU A 183 7.70 -4.63 -1.59
C LEU A 183 7.15 -3.29 -2.06
N ASP A 184 6.52 -2.55 -1.17
CA ASP A 184 6.03 -1.18 -1.39
C ASP A 184 6.47 -0.29 -0.22
N PRO A 185 7.79 -0.09 -0.05
CA PRO A 185 8.31 0.65 1.08
C PRO A 185 7.88 2.11 1.02
N PRO A 186 7.88 2.83 2.16
CA PRO A 186 7.68 4.27 2.17
C PRO A 186 8.67 4.94 1.20
N TYR A 187 8.17 5.74 0.27
CA TYR A 187 9.00 6.40 -0.73
C TYR A 187 9.92 7.43 -0.09
N ARG A 188 11.11 7.60 -0.65
CA ARG A 188 12.11 8.52 -0.14
C ARG A 188 11.58 9.95 -0.04
N ARG A 189 10.72 10.36 -0.99
CA ARG A 189 10.11 11.69 -1.06
C ARG A 189 8.73 11.78 -0.39
N THR A 190 8.27 10.71 0.25
CA THR A 190 6.96 10.76 0.94
C THR A 190 7.02 11.79 2.07
N PRO A 191 6.27 12.88 2.00
CA PRO A 191 6.28 13.88 3.05
C PRO A 191 5.72 13.28 4.36
N ALA A 192 6.32 13.65 5.48
CA ALA A 192 5.78 13.35 6.82
C ALA A 192 4.33 13.85 6.98
N SER A 193 3.91 14.83 6.17
CA SER A 193 2.57 15.42 6.14
C SER A 193 1.45 14.47 5.69
N TRP A 194 1.75 13.27 5.19
CA TRP A 194 0.73 12.30 4.76
C TRP A 194 0.18 11.45 5.92
N GLY A 195 0.48 11.82 7.15
CA GLY A 195 0.04 11.10 8.34
C GLY A 195 0.82 9.81 8.62
N GLN A 196 1.56 9.30 7.64
CA GLN A 196 2.43 8.14 7.84
C GLN A 196 3.58 8.46 8.78
N GLY A 197 4.12 9.68 8.75
CA GLY A 197 5.19 10.13 9.64
C GLY A 197 4.81 10.16 11.13
N GLU A 198 3.53 10.14 11.44
CA GLU A 198 3.03 10.02 12.83
C GLU A 198 3.06 8.58 13.33
N TYR A 199 3.05 7.59 12.41
CA TYR A 199 3.10 6.16 12.73
C TYR A 199 4.45 5.51 12.40
N ILE A 200 5.18 6.06 11.42
CA ILE A 200 6.44 5.51 10.92
C ILE A 200 7.47 6.62 10.89
N GLY A 201 8.42 6.59 11.83
CA GLY A 201 9.52 7.53 11.90
C GLY A 201 10.54 7.33 10.76
N ARG A 202 11.41 8.34 10.53
CA ARG A 202 12.47 8.30 9.50
C ARG A 202 13.37 7.07 9.61
N ALA A 203 13.73 6.68 10.83
CA ALA A 203 14.56 5.49 11.06
C ALA A 203 13.89 4.21 10.57
N GLN A 204 12.58 4.07 10.82
CA GLN A 204 11.80 2.92 10.35
C GLN A 204 11.66 2.91 8.82
N CYS A 205 11.49 4.08 8.18
CA CYS A 205 11.51 4.16 6.72
C CYS A 205 12.84 3.71 6.14
N MET A 206 13.96 4.10 6.74
CA MET A 206 15.30 3.64 6.33
C MET A 206 15.49 2.14 6.54
N ALA A 207 15.04 1.61 7.69
CA ALA A 207 15.08 0.18 7.97
C ALA A 207 14.25 -0.64 6.95
N ALA A 208 13.04 -0.16 6.62
CA ALA A 208 12.18 -0.76 5.61
C ALA A 208 12.85 -0.81 4.23
N ARG A 209 13.54 0.24 3.82
CA ARG A 209 14.29 0.27 2.55
C ARG A 209 15.49 -0.67 2.58
N ALA A 210 16.22 -0.75 3.68
CA ALA A 210 17.31 -1.71 3.87
C ALA A 210 16.79 -3.16 3.82
N PHE A 211 15.61 -3.45 4.39
CA PHE A 211 14.92 -4.73 4.23
C PHE A 211 14.63 -5.03 2.76
N CYS A 212 14.13 -4.07 1.98
CA CYS A 212 13.85 -4.27 0.56
C CYS A 212 15.12 -4.60 -0.23
N ALA A 213 16.21 -3.87 -0.01
CA ALA A 213 17.49 -4.11 -0.66
C ALA A 213 18.00 -5.52 -0.38
N GLU A 214 17.98 -5.95 0.88
CA GLU A 214 18.41 -7.29 1.27
C GLU A 214 17.43 -8.36 0.76
N MET A 215 16.12 -8.12 0.80
CA MET A 215 15.12 -9.06 0.29
C MET A 215 15.32 -9.32 -1.22
N MET A 216 15.57 -8.29 -2.01
CA MET A 216 15.88 -8.46 -3.44
C MET A 216 17.11 -9.35 -3.67
N ARG A 217 18.07 -9.37 -2.73
CA ARG A 217 19.27 -10.19 -2.81
C ARG A 217 19.02 -11.66 -2.41
N VAL A 218 18.23 -11.90 -1.33
CA VAL A 218 18.11 -13.21 -0.68
C VAL A 218 16.84 -13.98 -1.02
N ALA A 219 15.80 -13.33 -1.56
CA ALA A 219 14.53 -13.97 -1.88
C ALA A 219 14.74 -15.18 -2.81
N ARG A 220 14.07 -16.28 -2.51
CA ARG A 220 14.07 -17.50 -3.32
C ARG A 220 12.96 -17.51 -4.36
N GLY A 221 11.83 -16.88 -4.03
CA GLY A 221 10.71 -16.65 -4.93
C GLY A 221 10.81 -15.32 -5.67
N SER A 222 9.79 -15.00 -6.45
CA SER A 222 9.71 -13.73 -7.19
C SER A 222 9.57 -12.54 -6.23
N VAL A 223 10.03 -11.38 -6.66
CA VAL A 223 9.87 -10.12 -5.91
C VAL A 223 9.21 -9.07 -6.81
N TRP A 224 8.18 -8.42 -6.30
CA TRP A 224 7.57 -7.25 -6.90
C TRP A 224 7.89 -6.02 -6.06
N LEU A 225 8.64 -5.09 -6.62
CA LEU A 225 9.01 -3.84 -5.98
C LEU A 225 8.27 -2.67 -6.63
N PHE A 226 7.56 -1.88 -5.82
CA PHE A 226 6.99 -0.59 -6.21
C PHE A 226 7.82 0.53 -5.59
N ASP A 227 8.34 1.44 -6.40
CA ASP A 227 9.11 2.59 -5.90
C ASP A 227 9.18 3.71 -6.94
N GLU A 228 9.82 4.82 -6.58
CA GLU A 228 10.11 5.94 -7.47
C GLU A 228 11.14 5.51 -8.55
N PRO A 229 10.96 5.91 -9.82
CA PRO A 229 11.77 5.42 -10.94
C PRO A 229 13.28 5.74 -10.83
N ASP A 230 13.62 6.78 -10.07
CA ASP A 230 14.99 7.26 -9.82
C ASP A 230 15.54 6.81 -8.45
N SER A 231 14.88 5.87 -7.79
CA SER A 231 15.32 5.39 -6.49
C SER A 231 16.50 4.41 -6.59
N ASP A 232 17.25 4.33 -5.50
CA ASP A 232 18.34 3.36 -5.30
C ASP A 232 17.87 1.91 -5.39
N LEU A 233 16.66 1.61 -4.89
CA LEU A 233 16.08 0.26 -4.97
C LEU A 233 15.73 -0.12 -6.41
N VAL A 234 15.21 0.81 -7.20
CA VAL A 234 14.94 0.58 -8.64
C VAL A 234 16.24 0.41 -9.42
N ALA A 235 17.29 1.18 -9.09
CA ALA A 235 18.61 0.99 -9.68
C ALA A 235 19.15 -0.42 -9.39
N GLN A 236 19.12 -0.84 -8.13
CA GLN A 236 19.53 -2.20 -7.73
C GLN A 236 18.68 -3.28 -8.40
N ALA A 237 17.36 -3.10 -8.51
CA ALA A 237 16.47 -4.05 -9.20
C ALA A 237 16.88 -4.22 -10.68
N ARG A 238 17.22 -3.12 -11.37
CA ARG A 238 17.72 -3.16 -12.75
C ARG A 238 19.04 -3.91 -12.89
N GLU A 239 19.98 -3.70 -11.97
CA GLU A 239 21.28 -4.40 -11.94
C GLU A 239 21.13 -5.91 -11.84
N ILE A 240 20.13 -6.39 -11.13
CA ILE A 240 19.84 -7.83 -10.99
C ILE A 240 18.86 -8.35 -12.06
N GLY A 241 18.58 -7.57 -13.11
CA GLY A 241 17.81 -7.99 -14.27
C GLY A 241 16.29 -7.94 -14.11
N ALA A 242 15.77 -7.09 -13.26
CA ALA A 242 14.33 -6.91 -13.13
C ALA A 242 13.66 -6.38 -14.41
N VAL A 243 12.48 -6.86 -14.71
CA VAL A 243 11.59 -6.26 -15.71
C VAL A 243 10.93 -5.04 -15.07
N VAL A 244 11.07 -3.87 -15.68
CA VAL A 244 10.48 -2.63 -15.17
C VAL A 244 9.20 -2.31 -15.93
N HIS A 245 8.11 -2.17 -15.21
CA HIS A 245 6.81 -1.80 -15.72
C HIS A 245 6.51 -0.34 -15.35
N ASP A 246 6.09 0.44 -16.34
CA ASP A 246 5.61 1.80 -16.10
C ASP A 246 4.17 1.77 -15.57
N ARG A 247 3.82 2.76 -14.76
CA ARG A 247 2.47 2.90 -14.22
C ARG A 247 1.44 3.05 -15.34
N PRO A 248 0.37 2.22 -15.36
CA PRO A 248 -0.66 2.31 -16.37
C PRO A 248 -1.39 3.67 -16.36
N GLY A 249 -1.56 4.28 -17.55
CA GLY A 249 -2.40 5.48 -17.73
C GLY A 249 -1.72 6.82 -17.47
N THR A 250 -0.42 6.88 -17.26
CA THR A 250 0.35 8.12 -17.23
C THR A 250 0.65 8.57 -18.67
N ARG A 251 -0.03 9.65 -19.12
CA ARG A 251 0.23 10.25 -20.44
C ARG A 251 1.51 11.08 -20.50
N ASN A 252 1.97 11.58 -19.35
CA ASN A 252 3.19 12.39 -19.23
C ASN A 252 4.20 11.68 -18.33
N ARG A 253 5.41 11.43 -18.85
CA ARG A 253 6.52 10.85 -18.07
C ARG A 253 6.88 11.64 -16.82
N GLN A 254 6.54 12.94 -16.77
CA GLN A 254 6.76 13.80 -15.58
C GLN A 254 5.82 13.48 -14.41
N GLU A 255 4.70 12.79 -14.65
CA GLU A 255 3.75 12.36 -13.60
C GLU A 255 3.92 10.91 -13.18
N ALA A 256 4.83 10.16 -13.82
CA ALA A 256 5.15 8.78 -13.43
C ALA A 256 6.02 8.78 -12.17
N HIS A 257 5.38 9.00 -11.02
CA HIS A 257 6.08 8.98 -9.72
C HIS A 257 6.31 7.56 -9.19
N GLU A 258 6.01 6.54 -9.98
CA GLU A 258 6.06 5.15 -9.52
C GLU A 258 6.29 4.19 -10.69
N VAL A 259 7.17 3.22 -10.49
CA VAL A 259 7.37 2.05 -11.35
C VAL A 259 7.20 0.78 -10.54
N MET A 260 6.95 -0.34 -11.21
CA MET A 260 6.99 -1.67 -10.64
C MET A 260 8.16 -2.44 -11.25
N CYS A 261 9.03 -2.98 -10.42
CA CYS A 261 10.10 -3.88 -10.82
C CYS A 261 9.70 -5.32 -10.50
N GLU A 262 9.70 -6.18 -11.51
CA GLU A 262 9.44 -7.61 -11.38
C GLU A 262 10.76 -8.37 -11.45
N ILE A 263 11.18 -8.97 -10.35
CA ILE A 263 12.34 -9.86 -10.27
C ILE A 263 11.81 -11.28 -10.29
N ARG A 264 11.99 -11.95 -11.42
CA ARG A 264 11.56 -13.34 -11.61
C ARG A 264 12.60 -14.28 -11.04
N ARG A 265 12.17 -15.14 -10.14
CA ARG A 265 12.96 -16.27 -9.64
C ARG A 265 12.23 -17.55 -10.02
N ILE A 266 12.99 -18.55 -10.41
CA ILE A 266 12.40 -19.87 -10.66
C ILE A 266 11.96 -20.43 -9.29
N PRO A 267 10.69 -20.79 -9.11
CA PRO A 267 10.24 -21.42 -7.86
C PRO A 267 11.11 -22.61 -7.52
N ASN A 268 11.47 -22.77 -6.25
CA ASN A 268 12.36 -23.87 -5.79
C ASN A 268 11.89 -25.27 -6.22
N ALA A 269 10.58 -25.47 -6.43
CA ALA A 269 10.02 -26.71 -6.95
C ALA A 269 10.61 -27.14 -8.31
N TYR A 270 11.17 -26.19 -9.08
CA TYR A 270 11.77 -26.44 -10.38
C TYR A 270 13.29 -26.28 -10.38
N ALA A 271 13.87 -25.77 -9.26
CA ALA A 271 15.30 -25.51 -9.17
C ALA A 271 16.15 -26.78 -9.33
N ASP A 272 15.59 -27.93 -8.96
CA ASP A 272 16.23 -29.24 -9.00
C ASP A 272 15.92 -30.03 -10.30
N PHE A 273 15.14 -29.46 -11.22
CA PHE A 273 14.93 -30.08 -12.52
C PHE A 273 16.23 -30.06 -13.34
N PRO A 274 16.67 -31.20 -13.90
CA PRO A 274 17.94 -31.31 -14.63
C PRO A 274 18.09 -30.28 -15.76
N LEU A 275 16.99 -29.90 -16.40
CA LEU A 275 16.98 -28.90 -17.46
C LEU A 275 17.38 -27.50 -16.97
N PHE A 276 16.93 -27.09 -15.79
CA PHE A 276 17.27 -25.78 -15.23
C PHE A 276 18.69 -25.77 -14.63
N ALA A 277 19.13 -26.86 -14.05
CA ALA A 277 20.52 -27.03 -13.63
C ALA A 277 21.50 -26.93 -14.84
N TRP A 278 21.13 -27.58 -15.94
CA TRP A 278 21.87 -27.51 -17.20
C TRP A 278 21.89 -26.09 -17.80
N ALA A 279 20.75 -25.40 -17.83
CA ALA A 279 20.65 -24.05 -18.38
C ALA A 279 21.47 -23.03 -17.58
N ARG A 280 21.47 -23.11 -16.23
CA ARG A 280 22.36 -22.31 -15.36
C ARG A 280 23.83 -22.58 -15.64
N GLN A 281 24.22 -23.87 -15.81
CA GLN A 281 25.58 -24.25 -16.13
C GLN A 281 26.03 -23.69 -17.47
N LYS A 282 25.11 -23.45 -18.40
CA LYS A 282 25.36 -22.86 -19.73
C LYS A 282 25.24 -21.34 -19.76
N GLY A 283 24.98 -20.67 -18.62
CA GLY A 283 24.83 -19.21 -18.56
C GLY A 283 23.60 -18.67 -19.31
N LEU A 284 22.61 -19.52 -19.58
CA LEU A 284 21.36 -19.09 -20.20
C LEU A 284 20.50 -18.42 -19.15
N ALA A 285 20.03 -17.21 -19.45
CA ALA A 285 19.01 -16.53 -18.65
C ALA A 285 17.70 -17.32 -18.78
N ILE A 286 17.24 -17.88 -17.66
CA ILE A 286 15.99 -18.61 -17.56
C ILE A 286 15.06 -17.85 -16.66
#